data_80d9de02fa401b2c7389723072309e27
#
_entry.id   80d9de02fa401b2c7389723072309e27
#
_cell.length_a   1.000
_cell.length_b   1.000
_cell.length_c   1.000
_cell.angle_alpha   90.00
_cell.angle_beta   90.00
_cell.angle_gamma   90.00
#
_symmetry.space_group_name_H-M   'P 1'
#
loop_
_entity.id
_entity.type
_entity.pdbx_description
1 polymer ?
#
loop_
_entity_poly.entity_id
_entity_poly.type
_entity_poly.pdbx_seq_one_letter_code
_entity_poly.pdbx_strand_id
1 'polypeptide(L)'
;MAHDGAHRNDQPLLEPTLESIPIERPAPTPEQPQGLSLDRGYDSPPMHALAIKHGYTPHIRARGEEIKLKARTPGWRARRWVVEATHSWLNRNRGILIRWCKKDENHLALLQLASGLIAFKKARRALLAATQPG
;
A
#
# COMPACT_ATOMS: atom_id res chain seq x y z
N MET A 1 -10.47 -3.40 6.88
CA MET A 1 -9.03 -3.45 7.27
C MET A 1 -8.90 -4.40 8.45
N ALA A 2 -8.09 -5.44 8.30
CA ALA A 2 -7.84 -6.42 9.35
C ALA A 2 -6.65 -5.96 10.22
N HIS A 3 -6.66 -6.25 11.51
CA HIS A 3 -5.55 -5.99 12.41
C HIS A 3 -5.43 -7.14 13.41
N ASP A 4 -4.21 -7.42 13.83
CA ASP A 4 -3.89 -8.47 14.81
C ASP A 4 -2.72 -8.02 15.71
N GLY A 5 -2.40 -8.81 16.72
CA GLY A 5 -1.33 -8.51 17.69
C GLY A 5 0.07 -8.45 17.04
N ALA A 6 0.93 -7.57 17.55
CA ALA A 6 2.25 -7.24 17.00
C ALA A 6 3.26 -8.42 16.88
N HIS A 7 2.93 -9.59 17.42
CA HIS A 7 3.78 -10.79 17.38
C HIS A 7 3.34 -11.83 16.34
N ARG A 8 2.28 -11.57 15.58
CA ARG A 8 1.80 -12.48 14.53
C ARG A 8 2.38 -12.12 13.16
N ASN A 9 2.49 -13.14 12.32
CA ASN A 9 2.86 -12.94 10.91
C ASN A 9 1.77 -12.15 10.19
N ASP A 10 2.12 -11.07 9.51
CA ASP A 10 1.16 -10.19 8.83
C ASP A 10 0.59 -10.79 7.53
N GLN A 11 1.19 -11.84 6.99
CA GLN A 11 0.76 -12.48 5.73
C GLN A 11 -0.72 -12.94 5.76
N PRO A 12 -1.24 -13.57 6.83
CA PRO A 12 -2.65 -13.95 6.91
C PRO A 12 -3.64 -12.77 6.87
N LEU A 13 -3.19 -11.56 7.21
CA LEU A 13 -4.02 -10.37 7.21
C LEU A 13 -4.18 -9.73 5.82
N LEU A 14 -3.40 -10.15 4.83
CA LEU A 14 -3.43 -9.54 3.50
C LEU A 14 -4.78 -9.75 2.81
N GLU A 15 -5.26 -10.99 2.73
CA GLU A 15 -6.53 -11.31 2.06
C GLU A 15 -7.72 -10.58 2.70
N PRO A 16 -7.96 -10.69 4.02
CA PRO A 16 -9.02 -9.92 4.67
C PRO A 16 -8.90 -8.40 4.48
N THR A 17 -7.67 -7.89 4.39
CA THR A 17 -7.44 -6.46 4.17
C THR A 17 -7.85 -6.05 2.75
N LEU A 18 -7.50 -6.82 1.73
CA LEU A 18 -7.89 -6.57 0.35
C LEU A 18 -9.41 -6.65 0.17
N GLU A 19 -10.05 -7.64 0.78
CA GLU A 19 -11.51 -7.83 0.76
C GLU A 19 -12.28 -6.72 1.49
N SER A 20 -11.66 -6.11 2.50
CA SER A 20 -12.28 -5.04 3.27
C SER A 20 -12.26 -3.67 2.59
N ILE A 21 -11.69 -3.54 1.39
CA ILE A 21 -11.66 -2.29 0.64
C ILE A 21 -13.08 -1.95 0.14
N PRO A 22 -13.73 -0.87 0.66
CA PRO A 22 -15.13 -0.60 0.37
C PRO A 22 -15.35 0.10 -0.98
N ILE A 23 -14.29 0.42 -1.69
CA ILE A 23 -14.36 1.18 -2.95
C ILE A 23 -14.31 0.21 -4.11
N GLU A 24 -15.31 0.29 -4.98
CA GLU A 24 -15.30 -0.39 -6.27
C GLU A 24 -14.14 0.16 -7.13
N ARG A 25 -13.26 -0.72 -7.55
CA ARG A 25 -12.10 -0.35 -8.37
C ARG A 25 -12.42 -0.60 -9.84
N PRO A 26 -11.98 0.26 -10.76
CA PRO A 26 -12.05 -0.07 -12.17
C PRO A 26 -11.28 -1.37 -12.43
N ALA A 27 -11.75 -2.17 -13.39
CA ALA A 27 -11.04 -3.39 -13.77
C ALA A 27 -9.62 -3.05 -14.27
N PRO A 28 -8.58 -3.78 -13.85
CA PRO A 28 -7.22 -3.56 -14.36
C PRO A 28 -7.17 -3.90 -15.85
N THR A 29 -6.49 -3.04 -16.63
CA THR A 29 -6.21 -3.30 -18.05
C THR A 29 -4.70 -3.43 -18.27
N PRO A 30 -4.25 -3.99 -19.41
CA PRO A 30 -2.83 -4.04 -19.73
C PRO A 30 -2.16 -2.66 -19.75
N GLU A 31 -2.91 -1.63 -20.16
CA GLU A 31 -2.45 -0.23 -20.26
C GLU A 31 -2.45 0.45 -18.88
N GLN A 32 -3.36 0.03 -17.99
CA GLN A 32 -3.51 0.57 -16.64
C GLN A 32 -3.52 -0.54 -15.59
N PRO A 33 -2.38 -1.23 -15.36
CA PRO A 33 -2.29 -2.27 -14.34
C PRO A 33 -2.35 -1.67 -12.95
N GLN A 34 -3.06 -2.34 -12.06
CA GLN A 34 -3.14 -1.94 -10.65
C GLN A 34 -2.01 -2.59 -9.85
N GLY A 35 -1.01 -1.80 -9.48
CA GLY A 35 0.14 -2.30 -8.71
C GLY A 35 -0.15 -2.39 -7.22
N LEU A 36 0.19 -3.52 -6.60
CA LEU A 36 0.20 -3.71 -5.15
C LEU A 36 1.64 -3.76 -4.65
N SER A 37 2.03 -2.73 -3.89
CA SER A 37 3.37 -2.66 -3.29
C SER A 37 3.28 -3.10 -1.84
N LEU A 38 4.00 -4.16 -1.49
CA LEU A 38 4.07 -4.71 -0.14
C LEU A 38 5.53 -4.80 0.32
N ASP A 39 5.71 -4.92 1.63
CA ASP A 39 7.04 -5.11 2.22
C ASP A 39 7.60 -6.50 1.91
N ARG A 40 8.92 -6.65 2.11
CA ARG A 40 9.65 -7.90 1.92
C ARG A 40 9.07 -9.08 2.72
N GLY A 41 8.47 -8.83 3.87
CA GLY A 41 7.80 -9.85 4.67
C GLY A 41 6.71 -10.63 3.92
N TYR A 42 6.21 -10.07 2.82
CA TYR A 42 5.22 -10.68 1.93
C TYR A 42 5.83 -11.35 0.69
N ASP A 43 7.16 -11.40 0.57
CA ASP A 43 7.83 -12.00 -0.59
C ASP A 43 7.82 -13.53 -0.51
N SER A 44 6.67 -14.11 -0.81
CA SER A 44 6.45 -15.55 -0.86
C SER A 44 5.50 -15.92 -2.00
N PRO A 45 5.64 -17.11 -2.61
CA PRO A 45 4.77 -17.54 -3.72
C PRO A 45 3.28 -17.46 -3.42
N PRO A 46 2.78 -17.83 -2.22
CA PRO A 46 1.37 -17.68 -1.88
C PRO A 46 0.89 -16.23 -1.91
N MET A 47 1.70 -15.28 -1.44
CA MET A 47 1.34 -13.87 -1.41
C MET A 47 1.31 -13.24 -2.80
N HIS A 48 2.23 -13.64 -3.67
CA HIS A 48 2.20 -13.25 -5.09
C HIS A 48 0.94 -13.79 -5.78
N ALA A 49 0.60 -15.07 -5.58
CA ALA A 49 -0.61 -15.68 -6.12
C ALA A 49 -1.87 -14.98 -5.61
N LEU A 50 -1.91 -14.63 -4.32
CA LEU A 50 -3.03 -13.92 -3.70
C LEU A 50 -3.21 -12.53 -4.33
N ALA A 51 -2.14 -11.76 -4.51
CA ALA A 51 -2.22 -10.46 -5.16
C ALA A 51 -2.80 -10.56 -6.59
N ILE A 52 -2.34 -11.55 -7.36
CA ILE A 52 -2.82 -11.82 -8.72
C ILE A 52 -4.30 -12.23 -8.71
N LYS A 53 -4.72 -13.10 -7.78
CA LYS A 53 -6.11 -13.52 -7.58
C LYS A 53 -7.04 -12.31 -7.41
N HIS A 54 -6.58 -11.29 -6.68
CA HIS A 54 -7.32 -10.05 -6.47
C HIS A 54 -7.13 -8.99 -7.57
N GLY A 55 -6.55 -9.35 -8.71
CA GLY A 55 -6.38 -8.47 -9.87
C GLY A 55 -5.26 -7.43 -9.74
N TYR A 56 -4.31 -7.65 -8.85
CA TYR A 56 -3.16 -6.77 -8.69
C TYR A 56 -1.90 -7.30 -9.38
N THR A 57 -1.07 -6.37 -9.83
CA THR A 57 0.31 -6.66 -10.20
C THR A 57 1.19 -6.52 -8.96
N PRO A 58 1.76 -7.63 -8.42
CA PRO A 58 2.54 -7.58 -7.19
C PRO A 58 3.89 -6.88 -7.42
N HIS A 59 4.20 -5.92 -6.56
CA HIS A 59 5.50 -5.26 -6.45
C HIS A 59 6.15 -5.62 -5.11
N ILE A 60 6.40 -6.91 -4.91
CA ILE A 60 6.98 -7.52 -3.72
C ILE A 60 8.26 -8.19 -4.17
N ARG A 61 9.43 -7.66 -3.78
CA ARG A 61 10.70 -8.24 -4.25
C ARG A 61 11.79 -8.13 -3.20
N ALA A 62 12.65 -9.16 -3.16
CA ALA A 62 13.86 -9.14 -2.38
C ALA A 62 14.85 -8.08 -2.91
N ARG A 63 15.57 -7.43 -1.98
CA ARG A 63 16.53 -6.34 -2.32
C ARG A 63 17.56 -6.74 -3.38
N GLY A 64 18.00 -8.02 -3.39
CA GLY A 64 18.98 -8.54 -4.36
C GLY A 64 18.42 -8.64 -5.78
N GLU A 65 17.11 -8.93 -5.93
CA GLU A 65 16.46 -8.99 -7.25
C GLU A 65 16.22 -7.59 -7.81
N GLU A 66 15.91 -6.62 -6.97
CA GLU A 66 15.75 -5.22 -7.37
C GLU A 66 17.04 -4.66 -7.96
N ILE A 67 18.19 -4.99 -7.38
CA ILE A 67 19.51 -4.57 -7.88
C ILE A 67 19.77 -5.18 -9.27
N LYS A 68 19.48 -6.47 -9.44
CA LYS A 68 19.65 -7.17 -10.73
C LYS A 68 18.74 -6.59 -11.82
N LEU A 69 17.50 -6.27 -11.48
CA LEU A 69 16.55 -5.67 -12.42
C LEU A 69 16.93 -4.26 -12.81
N LYS A 70 17.36 -3.44 -11.85
CA LYS A 70 17.87 -2.09 -12.13
C LYS A 70 19.07 -2.10 -13.08
N ALA A 71 19.95 -3.11 -12.96
CA ALA A 71 21.09 -3.26 -13.86
C ALA A 71 20.69 -3.74 -15.27
N ARG A 72 19.60 -4.51 -15.40
CA ARG A 72 19.16 -5.12 -16.68
C ARG A 72 18.15 -4.29 -17.46
N THR A 73 17.39 -3.40 -16.78
CA THR A 73 16.30 -2.68 -17.41
C THR A 73 16.50 -1.17 -17.23
N PRO A 74 16.95 -0.44 -18.27
CA PRO A 74 17.05 1.01 -18.22
C PRO A 74 15.71 1.65 -17.86
N GLY A 75 15.74 2.59 -16.92
CA GLY A 75 14.52 3.30 -16.45
C GLY A 75 13.69 2.55 -15.41
N TRP A 76 14.02 1.29 -15.10
CA TRP A 76 13.32 0.57 -14.03
C TRP A 76 13.59 1.19 -12.66
N ARG A 77 12.51 1.38 -11.88
CA ARG A 77 12.57 1.89 -10.51
C ARG A 77 11.85 0.95 -9.55
N ALA A 78 12.51 0.60 -8.45
CA ALA A 78 11.87 -0.14 -7.36
C ALA A 78 10.70 0.68 -6.80
N ARG A 79 9.53 0.06 -6.61
CA ARG A 79 8.36 0.73 -6.02
C ARG A 79 8.31 0.65 -4.48
N ARG A 80 9.35 0.14 -3.86
CA ARG A 80 9.49 0.06 -2.39
C ARG A 80 9.29 1.39 -1.68
N TRP A 81 9.75 2.47 -2.30
CA TRP A 81 9.56 3.82 -1.77
C TRP A 81 8.08 4.15 -1.48
N VAL A 82 7.13 3.49 -2.14
CA VAL A 82 5.69 3.70 -1.91
C VAL A 82 5.31 3.24 -0.50
N VAL A 83 5.81 2.08 -0.06
CA VAL A 83 5.58 1.56 1.29
C VAL A 83 6.22 2.47 2.34
N GLU A 84 7.50 2.82 2.14
CA GLU A 84 8.25 3.71 3.04
C GLU A 84 7.60 5.10 3.14
N ALA A 85 7.16 5.66 2.00
CA ALA A 85 6.46 6.93 1.98
C ALA A 85 5.11 6.86 2.70
N THR A 86 4.35 5.78 2.52
CA THR A 86 3.06 5.60 3.19
C THR A 86 3.24 5.55 4.71
N HIS A 87 4.21 4.79 5.22
CA HIS A 87 4.56 4.79 6.63
C HIS A 87 4.97 6.20 7.12
N SER A 88 5.82 6.90 6.38
CA SER A 88 6.21 8.27 6.71
C SER A 88 5.01 9.22 6.80
N TRP A 89 4.02 9.10 5.91
CA TRP A 89 2.82 9.95 5.94
C TRP A 89 1.92 9.62 7.12
N LEU A 90 1.74 8.34 7.45
CA LEU A 90 0.96 7.91 8.61
C LEU A 90 1.63 8.35 9.91
N ASN A 91 2.95 8.22 10.01
CA ASN A 91 3.72 8.63 11.20
C ASN A 91 3.69 10.13 11.50
N ARG A 92 3.34 10.97 10.53
CA ARG A 92 3.09 12.41 10.76
C ARG A 92 1.81 12.67 11.56
N ASN A 93 0.94 11.69 11.66
CA ASN A 93 -0.27 11.76 12.48
C ASN A 93 0.04 11.18 13.87
N ARG A 94 0.33 12.05 14.84
CA ARG A 94 0.74 11.64 16.20
C ARG A 94 -0.23 10.67 16.87
N GLY A 95 -1.53 10.79 16.62
CA GLY A 95 -2.54 9.88 17.17
C GLY A 95 -2.44 8.44 16.67
N ILE A 96 -1.74 8.22 15.53
CA ILE A 96 -1.47 6.88 14.97
C ILE A 96 -0.12 6.35 15.47
N LEU A 97 0.88 7.21 15.54
CA LEU A 97 2.24 6.85 15.95
C LEU A 97 2.26 6.31 17.39
N ILE A 98 1.49 6.91 18.28
CA ILE A 98 1.35 6.47 19.66
C ILE A 98 -0.10 6.09 19.89
N ARG A 99 -0.34 4.80 20.17
CA ARG A 99 -1.69 4.31 20.43
C ARG A 99 -2.16 4.73 21.83
N TRP A 100 -2.90 5.84 21.87
CA TRP A 100 -3.57 6.31 23.09
C TRP A 100 -4.95 5.66 23.29
N CYS A 101 -5.53 5.13 22.23
CA CYS A 101 -6.87 4.54 22.26
C CYS A 101 -6.83 3.18 22.95
N LYS A 102 -7.62 3.03 24.04
CA LYS A 102 -7.78 1.75 24.75
C LYS A 102 -8.53 0.72 23.88
N LYS A 103 -9.47 1.16 23.06
CA LYS A 103 -10.26 0.32 22.16
C LYS A 103 -9.60 0.24 20.78
N ASP A 104 -9.48 -0.96 20.23
CA ASP A 104 -8.90 -1.22 18.92
C ASP A 104 -9.68 -0.54 17.80
N GLU A 105 -11.02 -0.53 17.91
CA GLU A 105 -11.93 0.11 16.97
C GLU A 105 -11.65 1.61 16.80
N ASN A 106 -11.35 2.32 17.90
CA ASN A 106 -11.03 3.75 17.85
C ASN A 106 -9.68 3.98 17.15
N HIS A 107 -8.69 3.13 17.38
CA HIS A 107 -7.41 3.21 16.69
C HIS A 107 -7.57 2.94 15.20
N LEU A 108 -8.36 1.94 14.83
CA LEU A 108 -8.69 1.61 13.46
C LEU A 108 -9.41 2.77 12.75
N ALA A 109 -10.38 3.40 13.40
CA ALA A 109 -11.08 4.57 12.87
C ALA A 109 -10.13 5.75 12.61
N LEU A 110 -9.19 6.01 13.53
CA LEU A 110 -8.14 7.03 13.33
C LEU A 110 -7.23 6.71 12.15
N LEU A 111 -6.83 5.44 11.99
CA LEU A 111 -6.01 4.99 10.88
C LEU A 111 -6.74 5.16 9.53
N GLN A 112 -8.02 4.81 9.47
CA GLN A 112 -8.86 4.99 8.28
C GLN A 112 -9.02 6.48 7.94
N LEU A 113 -9.29 7.33 8.93
CA LEU A 113 -9.42 8.77 8.74
C LEU A 113 -8.11 9.39 8.20
N ALA A 114 -6.98 9.05 8.81
CA ALA A 114 -5.68 9.55 8.36
C ALA A 114 -5.34 9.08 6.94
N SER A 115 -5.61 7.81 6.62
CA SER A 115 -5.41 7.26 5.28
C SER A 115 -6.28 8.00 4.25
N GLY A 116 -7.56 8.25 4.57
CA GLY A 116 -8.47 9.02 3.74
C GLY A 116 -7.99 10.46 3.50
N LEU A 117 -7.52 11.15 4.54
CA LEU A 117 -6.96 12.50 4.41
C LEU A 117 -5.69 12.54 3.56
N ILE A 118 -4.82 11.54 3.68
CA ILE A 118 -3.61 11.42 2.86
C ILE A 118 -3.99 11.22 1.39
N ALA A 119 -4.91 10.30 1.11
CA ALA A 119 -5.41 10.01 -0.24
C ALA A 119 -6.07 11.25 -0.85
N PHE A 120 -6.96 11.93 -0.11
CA PHE A 120 -7.62 13.16 -0.56
C PHE A 120 -6.62 14.26 -0.91
N LYS A 121 -5.64 14.53 -0.05
CA LYS A 121 -4.60 15.55 -0.31
C LYS A 121 -3.80 15.23 -1.58
N LYS A 122 -3.53 13.95 -1.85
CA LYS A 122 -2.81 13.54 -3.06
C LYS A 122 -3.67 13.66 -4.31
N ALA A 123 -4.90 13.18 -4.27
CA ALA A 123 -5.85 13.31 -5.37
C ALA A 123 -6.07 14.78 -5.74
N ARG A 124 -6.28 15.64 -4.74
CA ARG A 124 -6.42 17.10 -4.95
C ARG A 124 -5.19 17.70 -5.64
N ARG A 125 -3.98 17.33 -5.20
CA ARG A 125 -2.74 17.84 -5.84
C ARG A 125 -2.61 17.37 -7.28
N ALA A 126 -2.95 16.13 -7.57
CA ALA A 126 -2.91 15.58 -8.93
C ALA A 126 -3.92 16.31 -9.85
N LEU A 127 -5.15 16.54 -9.37
CA LEU A 127 -6.17 17.30 -10.09
C LEU A 127 -5.73 18.73 -10.39
N LEU A 128 -5.20 19.44 -9.39
CA LEU A 128 -4.72 20.82 -9.56
C LEU A 128 -3.56 20.88 -10.55
N ALA A 129 -2.63 19.93 -10.53
CA ALA A 129 -1.54 19.87 -11.48
C ALA A 129 -2.01 19.59 -12.91
N ALA A 130 -3.07 18.80 -13.09
CA ALA A 130 -3.67 18.52 -14.39
C ALA A 130 -4.49 19.70 -14.97
N THR A 131 -4.92 20.64 -14.11
CA THR A 131 -5.79 21.77 -14.50
C THR A 131 -4.99 23.07 -14.75
N GLN A 132 -3.68 23.10 -14.45
CA GLN A 132 -2.83 24.25 -14.79
C GLN A 132 -2.40 24.15 -16.25
N PRO A 133 -2.85 25.05 -17.15
CA PRO A 133 -2.27 25.17 -18.48
C PRO A 133 -0.81 25.65 -18.33
N GLY A 134 0.09 24.96 -19.04
CA GLY A 134 1.51 25.36 -19.14
C GLY A 134 1.70 26.73 -19.78
#